data_f817ec79c7ef7ce23109cefbf3d0bdf9
#
_entry.id   f817ec79c7ef7ce23109cefbf3d0bdf9
#
_cell.length_a   1.000
_cell.length_b   1.000
_cell.length_c   1.000
_cell.angle_alpha   90.00
_cell.angle_beta   90.00
_cell.angle_gamma   90.00
#
_symmetry.space_group_name_H-M   'P 1'
#
loop_
_entity.id
_entity.type
_entity.pdbx_description
1 polymer ?
#
loop_
_entity_poly.entity_id
_entity_poly.type
_entity_poly.pdbx_seq_one_letter_code
_entity_poly.pdbx_strand_id
1 'polypeptide(L)'
;MKKMMLYTLLCCLCLTSCSDIEENRPLLPPDQEQEKPETPDRPQEYTELISKTNPVPAIYEQEAEQRGEVVRIDYETRDYAEGTGVARTNTAYVYLPYGYDENTDQRYNVLYFVHGHYGTAISFFQDEDGLLRKLLDHMTANGDMAPTIVVSPSYNYGDPTPNYVDADPYCEALPQELVNDLIPIVESRYRTYAESTDAAGLEASREHRAIGGFSMGAVTTWYALEHTLDFFKYFMPVSADSWALGEFAGMNRPMETAEYLAGIIRQSPYAGTGFYIWAASGTNDSAYRETLIQIEAMAQLTDVFPLSCLTFHEKDGARHEFRPMAEYLYNALPFFFPNGQDENMNTYGHLTVSNTVKDVVEHEAFAGFGQFILPAERRYDDDMPLTNVASLLPYHNYVTGERAVETINTMIDYVHEGNRLFYDIYSDADKQADSRKNNTGLFFFRGEPGRPFAIVCPGGGFSYVGAIHEGFPLAIALSRMGYNAFSIQYRTGGAQVACEDLAQAINFIMRHAEELQVSTEDYSLW
;
A
#
# COMPACT_ATOMS: atom_id res chain seq x y z
N MET A 1 -55.09 40.24 5.13
CA MET A 1 -54.53 39.04 5.77
C MET A 1 -54.97 37.77 5.05
N LYS A 2 -54.57 37.54 3.81
CA LYS A 2 -54.84 36.30 3.05
C LYS A 2 -53.90 36.20 1.83
N LYS A 3 -52.58 36.44 2.03
CA LYS A 3 -51.55 36.27 0.99
C LYS A 3 -50.15 35.89 1.54
N MET A 4 -50.10 35.28 2.74
CA MET A 4 -48.84 34.95 3.38
C MET A 4 -48.83 33.51 3.93
N MET A 5 -49.51 32.59 3.22
CA MET A 5 -49.60 31.17 3.64
C MET A 5 -49.46 30.18 2.44
N LEU A 6 -48.78 30.62 1.37
CA LEU A 6 -48.58 29.75 0.19
C LEU A 6 -47.12 29.65 -0.24
N TYR A 7 -46.14 30.11 0.57
CA TYR A 7 -44.71 29.99 0.29
C TYR A 7 -43.97 29.07 1.24
N THR A 8 -44.64 28.46 2.22
CA THR A 8 -44.02 27.55 3.20
C THR A 8 -44.33 26.07 2.93
N LEU A 9 -44.95 25.72 1.82
CA LEU A 9 -45.27 24.34 1.47
C LEU A 9 -44.57 23.84 0.20
N LEU A 10 -43.64 24.62 -0.35
CA LEU A 10 -42.89 24.24 -1.54
C LEU A 10 -41.38 23.97 -1.29
N CYS A 11 -40.95 24.11 -0.02
CA CYS A 11 -39.56 23.79 0.36
C CYS A 11 -39.36 22.48 1.12
N CYS A 12 -40.43 21.67 1.29
CA CYS A 12 -40.33 20.35 1.93
C CYS A 12 -40.50 19.14 0.97
N LEU A 13 -40.41 19.37 -0.34
CA LEU A 13 -40.56 18.30 -1.34
C LEU A 13 -39.34 18.14 -2.25
N CYS A 14 -38.19 18.71 -1.85
CA CYS A 14 -36.92 18.54 -2.59
C CYS A 14 -35.80 17.88 -1.74
N LEU A 15 -36.14 17.18 -0.66
CA LEU A 15 -35.15 16.49 0.19
C LEU A 15 -35.41 14.99 0.33
N THR A 16 -36.14 14.38 -0.62
CA THR A 16 -36.29 12.92 -0.68
C THR A 16 -36.21 12.47 -2.12
N SER A 17 -35.04 12.58 -2.73
CA SER A 17 -34.80 11.96 -4.05
C SER A 17 -33.28 11.98 -4.35
N CYS A 18 -32.52 11.34 -3.51
CA CYS A 18 -31.16 10.90 -3.80
C CYS A 18 -30.91 9.55 -3.11
N SER A 19 -31.81 8.63 -3.30
CA SER A 19 -31.58 7.19 -3.15
C SER A 19 -32.55 6.53 -4.13
N ASP A 20 -32.02 5.62 -4.94
CA ASP A 20 -32.75 4.78 -5.89
C ASP A 20 -32.83 5.34 -7.34
N ILE A 21 -31.66 5.41 -8.00
CA ILE A 21 -31.59 5.06 -9.42
C ILE A 21 -30.80 3.74 -9.45
N GLU A 22 -31.53 2.64 -9.25
CA GLU A 22 -31.05 1.32 -9.65
C GLU A 22 -30.88 1.32 -11.17
N GLU A 23 -29.67 1.01 -11.60
CA GLU A 23 -29.35 0.71 -13.00
C GLU A 23 -30.30 -0.34 -13.56
N ASN A 24 -30.76 -0.14 -14.80
CA ASN A 24 -31.51 -1.11 -15.59
C ASN A 24 -30.63 -2.31 -15.96
N ARG A 25 -30.23 -3.11 -14.98
CA ARG A 25 -29.89 -4.53 -15.21
C ARG A 25 -31.21 -5.32 -15.27
N PRO A 26 -31.35 -6.38 -16.09
CA PRO A 26 -32.45 -7.28 -15.97
C PRO A 26 -32.51 -7.82 -14.55
N LEU A 27 -33.54 -7.42 -13.78
CA LEU A 27 -33.76 -7.87 -12.42
C LEU A 27 -33.95 -9.38 -12.42
N LEU A 28 -33.06 -10.10 -11.77
CA LEU A 28 -33.33 -11.48 -11.36
C LEU A 28 -34.49 -11.46 -10.34
N PRO A 29 -35.35 -12.49 -10.31
CA PRO A 29 -36.49 -12.54 -9.40
C PRO A 29 -36.06 -12.40 -7.92
N PRO A 30 -36.90 -11.74 -7.07
CA PRO A 30 -36.51 -11.31 -5.73
C PRO A 30 -36.37 -12.39 -4.64
N ASP A 31 -36.41 -13.65 -4.93
CA ASP A 31 -36.41 -14.73 -3.92
C ASP A 31 -35.36 -15.84 -4.13
N GLN A 32 -34.19 -15.49 -4.62
CA GLN A 32 -33.05 -16.37 -4.43
C GLN A 32 -32.05 -15.64 -3.52
N GLU A 33 -32.01 -16.01 -2.22
CA GLU A 33 -30.79 -15.87 -1.43
C GLU A 33 -29.66 -16.41 -2.31
N GLN A 34 -28.80 -15.50 -2.78
CA GLN A 34 -27.57 -15.93 -3.44
C GLN A 34 -26.80 -16.69 -2.39
N GLU A 35 -26.81 -18.01 -2.47
CA GLU A 35 -25.81 -18.82 -1.80
C GLU A 35 -24.46 -18.17 -2.13
N LYS A 36 -23.76 -17.77 -1.07
CA LYS A 36 -22.38 -17.32 -1.15
C LYS A 36 -21.69 -18.35 -2.05
N PRO A 37 -21.15 -17.99 -3.23
CA PRO A 37 -20.52 -18.98 -4.07
C PRO A 37 -19.42 -19.59 -3.20
N GLU A 38 -19.49 -20.92 -2.98
CA GLU A 38 -18.39 -21.66 -2.41
C GLU A 38 -17.17 -21.28 -3.27
N THR A 39 -16.20 -20.63 -2.65
CA THR A 39 -14.91 -20.36 -3.27
C THR A 39 -14.41 -21.74 -3.70
N PRO A 40 -14.25 -22.03 -4.99
CA PRO A 40 -13.68 -23.31 -5.40
C PRO A 40 -12.34 -23.43 -4.68
N ASP A 41 -11.98 -24.67 -4.24
CA ASP A 41 -10.67 -24.98 -3.70
C ASP A 41 -9.64 -24.44 -4.69
N ARG A 42 -9.09 -23.24 -4.39
CA ARG A 42 -8.13 -22.56 -5.25
C ARG A 42 -6.82 -23.33 -5.20
N PRO A 43 -6.18 -23.60 -6.34
CA PRO A 43 -4.83 -24.15 -6.32
C PRO A 43 -3.91 -23.30 -5.43
N GLN A 44 -2.98 -23.92 -4.75
CA GLN A 44 -2.07 -23.27 -3.79
C GLN A 44 -1.28 -22.10 -4.40
N GLU A 45 -1.05 -22.10 -5.71
CA GLU A 45 -0.41 -21.04 -6.49
C GLU A 45 -1.19 -19.72 -6.50
N TYR A 46 -2.52 -19.75 -6.31
CA TYR A 46 -3.35 -18.53 -6.28
C TYR A 46 -3.41 -17.84 -4.91
N THR A 47 -2.97 -18.49 -3.84
CA THR A 47 -2.92 -17.87 -2.50
C THR A 47 -1.86 -16.79 -2.38
N GLU A 48 -0.84 -16.79 -3.21
CA GLU A 48 0.20 -15.75 -3.25
C GLU A 48 -0.21 -14.56 -4.15
N LEU A 49 -1.09 -14.79 -5.13
CA LEU A 49 -1.60 -13.75 -6.03
C LEU A 49 -2.51 -12.75 -5.31
N ILE A 50 -3.30 -13.23 -4.33
CA ILE A 50 -4.34 -12.45 -3.65
C ILE A 50 -3.89 -12.11 -2.23
N SER A 51 -3.84 -10.82 -1.93
CA SER A 51 -3.51 -10.29 -0.61
C SER A 51 -4.66 -9.47 -0.04
N LYS A 52 -4.78 -9.42 1.28
CA LYS A 52 -5.68 -8.48 1.96
C LYS A 52 -5.00 -7.14 2.15
N THR A 53 -5.77 -6.07 2.04
CA THR A 53 -5.29 -4.73 2.37
C THR A 53 -5.14 -4.55 3.87
N ASN A 54 -4.16 -3.74 4.28
CA ASN A 54 -4.04 -3.26 5.66
C ASN A 54 -4.98 -2.06 5.86
N PRO A 55 -5.72 -1.99 6.98
CA PRO A 55 -6.62 -0.89 7.23
C PRO A 55 -5.85 0.43 7.43
N VAL A 56 -6.45 1.52 6.94
CA VAL A 56 -5.93 2.87 7.16
C VAL A 56 -6.07 3.24 8.64
N PRO A 57 -5.04 3.81 9.29
CA PRO A 57 -5.16 4.32 10.65
C PRO A 57 -6.29 5.36 10.76
N ALA A 58 -7.16 5.24 11.77
CA ALA A 58 -8.33 6.12 11.92
C ALA A 58 -8.00 7.62 11.98
N ILE A 59 -6.79 7.98 12.42
CA ILE A 59 -6.33 9.37 12.47
C ILE A 59 -6.21 9.98 11.06
N TYR A 60 -5.99 9.17 10.01
CA TYR A 60 -5.83 9.64 8.62
C TYR A 60 -7.15 10.13 8.00
N GLU A 61 -8.28 9.87 8.64
CA GLU A 61 -9.56 10.47 8.26
C GLU A 61 -9.74 11.92 8.79
N GLN A 62 -8.84 12.35 9.67
CA GLN A 62 -8.86 13.71 10.22
C GLN A 62 -7.93 14.64 9.42
N GLU A 63 -8.09 15.95 9.60
CA GLU A 63 -7.17 16.92 9.01
C GLU A 63 -5.78 16.79 9.65
N ALA A 64 -4.75 16.66 8.82
CA ALA A 64 -3.37 16.67 9.28
C ALA A 64 -2.93 18.10 9.69
N GLU A 65 -1.93 18.20 10.56
CA GLU A 65 -1.29 19.49 10.88
C GLU A 65 -0.49 20.04 9.70
N GLN A 66 0.25 19.16 9.03
CA GLN A 66 0.99 19.45 7.81
C GLN A 66 0.13 19.09 6.61
N ARG A 67 -0.19 20.07 5.78
CA ARG A 67 -1.11 19.90 4.64
C ARG A 67 -0.44 20.30 3.34
N GLY A 68 -0.67 19.48 2.34
CA GLY A 68 -0.34 19.80 0.97
C GLY A 68 -1.32 20.80 0.34
N GLU A 69 -0.97 21.26 -0.84
CA GLU A 69 -1.78 22.16 -1.65
C GLU A 69 -2.38 21.44 -2.84
N VAL A 70 -3.63 21.72 -3.18
CA VAL A 70 -4.29 21.22 -4.40
C VAL A 70 -4.42 22.37 -5.40
N VAL A 71 -3.70 22.26 -6.52
CA VAL A 71 -3.62 23.27 -7.57
C VAL A 71 -4.43 22.82 -8.77
N ARG A 72 -5.29 23.70 -9.31
CA ARG A 72 -5.99 23.48 -10.57
C ARG A 72 -5.09 23.84 -11.75
N ILE A 73 -5.07 22.98 -12.77
CA ILE A 73 -4.42 23.23 -14.07
C ILE A 73 -5.47 23.11 -15.15
N ASP A 74 -5.68 24.18 -15.90
CA ASP A 74 -6.37 24.14 -17.19
C ASP A 74 -5.31 24.10 -18.29
N TYR A 75 -5.46 23.17 -19.24
CA TYR A 75 -4.47 22.96 -20.30
C TYR A 75 -5.12 22.74 -21.65
N GLU A 76 -4.42 23.17 -22.69
CA GLU A 76 -4.81 22.94 -24.07
C GLU A 76 -4.48 21.50 -24.47
N THR A 77 -5.45 20.86 -25.08
CA THR A 77 -5.37 19.50 -25.61
C THR A 77 -6.15 19.43 -26.94
N ARG A 78 -6.41 18.25 -27.40
CA ARG A 78 -7.20 17.99 -28.61
C ARG A 78 -8.12 16.82 -28.41
N ASP A 79 -9.09 16.68 -29.28
CA ASP A 79 -9.98 15.54 -29.32
C ASP A 79 -9.23 14.30 -29.83
N TYR A 80 -8.87 13.42 -28.92
CA TYR A 80 -8.27 12.12 -29.21
C TYR A 80 -9.33 11.02 -29.35
N ALA A 81 -10.49 11.15 -28.70
CA ALA A 81 -11.53 10.11 -28.68
C ALA A 81 -12.22 9.94 -30.04
N GLU A 82 -12.56 11.05 -30.69
CA GLU A 82 -13.16 11.03 -32.05
C GLU A 82 -12.08 11.09 -33.14
N GLY A 83 -10.80 11.26 -32.77
CA GLY A 83 -9.69 11.38 -33.71
C GLY A 83 -9.78 12.61 -34.63
N THR A 84 -10.61 13.59 -34.27
CA THR A 84 -10.82 14.79 -35.09
C THR A 84 -9.65 15.78 -34.96
N GLY A 85 -8.87 15.69 -33.90
CA GLY A 85 -7.78 16.61 -33.59
C GLY A 85 -8.24 18.06 -33.30
N VAL A 86 -9.53 18.27 -33.06
CA VAL A 86 -10.09 19.59 -32.72
C VAL A 86 -9.53 20.00 -31.35
N ALA A 87 -9.05 21.24 -31.28
CA ALA A 87 -8.53 21.81 -30.04
C ALA A 87 -9.60 21.82 -28.94
N ARG A 88 -9.23 21.38 -27.76
CA ARG A 88 -10.05 21.37 -26.53
C ARG A 88 -9.23 21.93 -25.37
N THR A 89 -9.92 22.32 -24.32
CA THR A 89 -9.31 22.61 -23.01
C THR A 89 -9.76 21.54 -22.04
N ASN A 90 -8.83 20.98 -21.27
CA ASN A 90 -9.15 20.07 -20.19
C ASN A 90 -8.60 20.58 -18.87
N THR A 91 -9.07 20.00 -17.77
CA THR A 91 -8.68 20.38 -16.40
C THR A 91 -8.11 19.17 -15.68
N ALA A 92 -7.01 19.37 -14.97
CA ALA A 92 -6.48 18.44 -13.98
C ALA A 92 -6.27 19.16 -12.64
N TYR A 93 -6.24 18.40 -11.56
CA TYR A 93 -5.84 18.90 -10.25
C TYR A 93 -4.57 18.20 -9.78
N VAL A 94 -3.68 18.96 -9.18
CA VAL A 94 -2.36 18.51 -8.75
C VAL A 94 -2.23 18.73 -7.25
N TYR A 95 -2.00 17.67 -6.50
CA TYR A 95 -1.63 17.74 -5.09
C TYR A 95 -0.11 17.89 -5.00
N LEU A 96 0.33 18.94 -4.32
CA LEU A 96 1.71 19.19 -3.94
C LEU A 96 1.83 18.92 -2.45
N PRO A 97 2.72 18.01 -2.00
CA PRO A 97 2.83 17.65 -0.59
C PRO A 97 3.37 18.82 0.25
N TYR A 98 3.11 18.78 1.55
CA TYR A 98 3.63 19.76 2.51
C TYR A 98 5.14 19.93 2.35
N GLY A 99 5.61 21.18 2.44
CA GLY A 99 7.03 21.52 2.29
C GLY A 99 7.53 21.55 0.84
N TYR A 100 6.64 21.40 -0.15
CA TYR A 100 7.04 21.43 -1.56
C TYR A 100 7.84 22.69 -1.91
N ASP A 101 7.41 23.89 -1.53
CA ASP A 101 8.10 25.15 -1.84
C ASP A 101 9.37 25.39 -1.02
N GLU A 102 9.48 24.78 0.15
CA GLU A 102 10.58 24.98 1.09
C GLU A 102 11.83 24.17 0.70
N ASN A 103 11.64 22.96 0.15
CA ASN A 103 12.72 22.07 -0.24
C ASN A 103 12.92 22.09 -1.76
N THR A 104 13.75 22.99 -2.26
CA THR A 104 13.99 23.21 -3.69
C THR A 104 14.82 22.13 -4.37
N ASP A 105 15.54 21.30 -3.60
CA ASP A 105 16.38 20.21 -4.13
C ASP A 105 15.63 18.88 -4.21
N GLN A 106 14.47 18.77 -3.54
CA GLN A 106 13.64 17.57 -3.55
C GLN A 106 13.04 17.29 -4.90
N ARG A 107 13.18 16.05 -5.37
CA ARG A 107 12.46 15.48 -6.52
C ARG A 107 11.28 14.67 -6.04
N TYR A 108 10.26 14.55 -6.87
CA TYR A 108 8.99 13.94 -6.52
C TYR A 108 8.59 12.86 -7.53
N ASN A 109 8.12 11.73 -7.03
CA ASN A 109 7.41 10.75 -7.83
C ASN A 109 6.05 11.32 -8.26
N VAL A 110 5.41 10.74 -9.28
CA VAL A 110 4.12 11.22 -9.77
C VAL A 110 3.14 10.06 -9.90
N LEU A 111 1.99 10.16 -9.22
CA LEU A 111 0.83 9.31 -9.46
C LEU A 111 -0.21 10.07 -10.28
N TYR A 112 -0.62 9.53 -11.41
CA TYR A 112 -1.80 9.95 -12.16
C TYR A 112 -2.96 9.03 -11.79
N PHE A 113 -4.03 9.58 -11.15
CA PHE A 113 -5.16 8.78 -10.69
C PHE A 113 -6.48 9.25 -11.30
N VAL A 114 -7.12 8.36 -12.06
CA VAL A 114 -8.30 8.66 -12.89
C VAL A 114 -9.58 8.30 -12.15
N HIS A 115 -10.55 9.23 -12.15
CA HIS A 115 -11.85 9.07 -11.50
C HIS A 115 -12.76 8.03 -12.17
N GLY A 116 -13.80 7.58 -11.46
CA GLY A 116 -14.88 6.75 -12.01
C GLY A 116 -15.88 7.53 -12.85
N HIS A 117 -16.93 6.85 -13.35
CA HIS A 117 -17.86 7.38 -14.36
C HIS A 117 -18.45 8.76 -14.01
N TYR A 118 -19.02 8.92 -12.82
CA TYR A 118 -19.63 10.19 -12.39
C TYR A 118 -18.65 11.20 -11.79
N GLY A 119 -17.38 10.84 -11.70
CA GLY A 119 -16.35 11.72 -11.17
C GLY A 119 -15.90 12.80 -12.15
N THR A 120 -15.11 13.70 -11.63
CA THR A 120 -14.38 14.73 -12.36
C THR A 120 -12.96 14.82 -11.80
N ALA A 121 -12.10 15.59 -12.43
CA ALA A 121 -10.73 15.78 -11.96
C ALA A 121 -10.60 16.20 -10.48
N ILE A 122 -11.57 16.93 -9.91
CA ILE A 122 -11.53 17.35 -8.52
C ILE A 122 -12.01 16.27 -7.52
N SER A 123 -12.75 15.27 -8.00
CA SER A 123 -13.35 14.23 -7.14
C SER A 123 -12.34 13.54 -6.23
N PHE A 124 -11.14 13.26 -6.73
CA PHE A 124 -10.07 12.66 -5.93
C PHE A 124 -9.78 13.44 -4.64
N PHE A 125 -9.86 14.76 -4.67
CA PHE A 125 -9.46 15.61 -3.55
C PHE A 125 -10.63 16.14 -2.71
N GLN A 126 -11.86 16.07 -3.21
CA GLN A 126 -13.04 16.64 -2.54
C GLN A 126 -14.06 15.60 -2.08
N ASP A 127 -14.16 14.47 -2.77
CA ASP A 127 -15.13 13.43 -2.42
C ASP A 127 -14.83 12.85 -1.02
N GLU A 128 -15.83 12.33 -0.35
CA GLU A 128 -15.76 11.82 1.03
C GLU A 128 -15.10 12.81 2.00
N ASP A 129 -15.49 14.09 1.88
CA ASP A 129 -14.94 15.18 2.72
C ASP A 129 -13.42 15.33 2.59
N GLY A 130 -12.88 15.09 1.38
CA GLY A 130 -11.46 15.18 1.07
C GLY A 130 -10.62 14.06 1.69
N LEU A 131 -11.19 12.87 1.83
CA LEU A 131 -10.56 11.72 2.47
C LEU A 131 -9.20 11.39 1.86
N LEU A 132 -9.08 11.36 0.51
CA LEU A 132 -7.82 11.01 -0.14
C LEU A 132 -6.75 12.10 0.02
N ARG A 133 -7.15 13.37 0.07
CA ARG A 133 -6.21 14.46 0.38
C ARG A 133 -5.68 14.32 1.82
N LYS A 134 -6.57 14.07 2.79
CA LYS A 134 -6.18 13.84 4.19
C LYS A 134 -5.24 12.65 4.32
N LEU A 135 -5.52 11.55 3.61
CA LEU A 135 -4.65 10.39 3.55
C LEU A 135 -3.24 10.77 3.07
N LEU A 136 -3.12 11.47 1.94
CA LEU A 136 -1.83 11.89 1.38
C LEU A 136 -1.06 12.82 2.33
N ASP A 137 -1.77 13.74 3.01
CA ASP A 137 -1.18 14.62 4.02
C ASP A 137 -0.53 13.83 5.17
N HIS A 138 -1.24 12.84 5.71
CA HIS A 138 -0.72 11.97 6.77
C HIS A 138 0.41 11.07 6.28
N MET A 139 0.26 10.42 5.12
CA MET A 139 1.30 9.54 4.57
C MET A 139 2.60 10.31 4.31
N THR A 140 2.49 11.55 3.82
CA THR A 140 3.65 12.43 3.64
C THR A 140 4.28 12.82 4.98
N ALA A 141 3.47 13.26 5.95
CA ALA A 141 3.96 13.70 7.25
C ALA A 141 4.63 12.58 8.06
N ASN A 142 4.12 11.35 7.93
CA ASN A 142 4.65 10.19 8.64
C ASN A 142 5.78 9.47 7.89
N GLY A 143 6.05 9.87 6.64
CA GLY A 143 7.04 9.19 5.81
C GLY A 143 6.63 7.79 5.37
N ASP A 144 5.32 7.51 5.27
CA ASP A 144 4.81 6.20 4.83
C ASP A 144 5.09 5.93 3.34
N MET A 145 5.39 6.97 2.57
CA MET A 145 5.76 6.90 1.15
C MET A 145 6.82 7.94 0.81
N ALA A 146 7.55 7.73 -0.27
CA ALA A 146 8.46 8.74 -0.81
C ALA A 146 7.67 10.00 -1.23
N PRO A 147 8.31 11.17 -1.27
CA PRO A 147 7.68 12.40 -1.72
C PRO A 147 7.02 12.23 -3.08
N THR A 148 5.70 12.41 -3.14
CA THR A 148 4.88 12.10 -4.31
C THR A 148 3.91 13.23 -4.62
N ILE A 149 3.91 13.66 -5.87
CA ILE A 149 2.89 14.52 -6.47
C ILE A 149 1.75 13.64 -6.96
N VAL A 150 0.50 14.00 -6.69
CA VAL A 150 -0.65 13.27 -7.22
C VAL A 150 -1.42 14.16 -8.17
N VAL A 151 -1.63 13.66 -9.39
CA VAL A 151 -2.35 14.33 -10.46
C VAL A 151 -3.66 13.60 -10.71
N SER A 152 -4.78 14.31 -10.62
CA SER A 152 -6.09 13.79 -11.00
C SER A 152 -6.55 14.41 -12.32
N PRO A 153 -6.40 13.70 -13.44
CA PRO A 153 -6.90 14.11 -14.74
C PRO A 153 -8.38 13.74 -14.92
N SER A 154 -8.98 14.15 -16.02
CA SER A 154 -10.34 13.76 -16.38
C SER A 154 -10.41 13.35 -17.86
N TYR A 155 -11.00 12.16 -18.13
CA TYR A 155 -11.28 11.72 -19.50
C TYR A 155 -12.54 12.38 -20.08
N ASN A 156 -13.46 12.85 -19.24
CA ASN A 156 -14.77 13.34 -19.66
C ASN A 156 -14.86 14.87 -19.81
N TYR A 157 -13.73 15.59 -19.74
CA TYR A 157 -13.67 17.06 -19.83
C TYR A 157 -14.60 17.79 -18.83
N GLY A 158 -14.97 17.11 -17.73
CA GLY A 158 -15.90 17.63 -16.72
C GLY A 158 -17.38 17.45 -17.07
N ASP A 159 -17.72 16.73 -18.14
CA ASP A 159 -19.09 16.44 -18.60
C ASP A 159 -19.28 14.93 -18.76
N PRO A 160 -19.74 14.23 -17.69
CA PRO A 160 -19.92 12.80 -17.72
C PRO A 160 -20.92 12.35 -18.80
N THR A 161 -20.62 11.25 -19.48
CA THR A 161 -21.51 10.62 -20.45
C THR A 161 -22.78 10.09 -19.76
N PRO A 162 -23.90 9.91 -20.51
CA PRO A 162 -25.17 9.43 -19.93
C PRO A 162 -25.06 8.08 -19.23
N ASN A 163 -24.20 7.20 -19.71
CA ASN A 163 -23.89 5.91 -19.09
C ASN A 163 -22.39 5.64 -19.19
N TYR A 164 -21.90 4.69 -18.40
CA TYR A 164 -20.47 4.40 -18.30
C TYR A 164 -19.88 3.75 -19.57
N VAL A 165 -20.69 3.02 -20.33
CA VAL A 165 -20.25 2.40 -21.59
C VAL A 165 -19.94 3.47 -22.64
N ASP A 166 -20.73 4.56 -22.68
CA ASP A 166 -20.48 5.68 -23.59
C ASP A 166 -19.18 6.42 -23.27
N ALA A 167 -18.60 6.18 -22.08
CA ALA A 167 -17.32 6.75 -21.70
C ALA A 167 -16.10 6.00 -22.26
N ASP A 168 -16.27 4.78 -22.77
CA ASP A 168 -15.20 3.91 -23.23
C ASP A 168 -14.24 4.59 -24.23
N PRO A 169 -14.70 5.26 -25.32
CA PRO A 169 -13.79 5.93 -26.26
C PRO A 169 -12.93 7.02 -25.62
N TYR A 170 -13.45 7.67 -24.57
CA TYR A 170 -12.72 8.71 -23.84
C TYR A 170 -11.70 8.10 -22.89
N CYS A 171 -12.03 6.96 -22.26
CA CYS A 171 -11.11 6.17 -21.43
C CYS A 171 -9.93 5.63 -22.25
N GLU A 172 -10.21 5.11 -23.47
CA GLU A 172 -9.19 4.65 -24.41
C GLU A 172 -8.27 5.79 -24.88
N ALA A 173 -8.83 6.98 -25.07
CA ALA A 173 -8.11 8.15 -25.59
C ALA A 173 -7.24 8.86 -24.55
N LEU A 174 -7.61 8.82 -23.26
CA LEU A 174 -6.91 9.58 -22.22
C LEU A 174 -5.42 9.24 -22.09
N PRO A 175 -4.95 7.98 -22.18
CA PRO A 175 -3.52 7.69 -22.15
C PRO A 175 -2.71 8.46 -23.18
N GLN A 176 -3.24 8.65 -24.38
CA GLN A 176 -2.58 9.44 -25.41
C GLN A 176 -2.56 10.94 -25.07
N GLU A 177 -3.64 11.49 -24.52
CA GLU A 177 -3.71 12.87 -24.03
C GLU A 177 -2.71 13.08 -22.88
N LEU A 178 -2.62 12.11 -21.94
CA LEU A 178 -1.67 12.20 -20.83
C LEU A 178 -0.23 12.36 -21.35
N VAL A 179 0.20 11.49 -22.24
CA VAL A 179 1.59 11.46 -22.71
C VAL A 179 1.92 12.68 -23.57
N ASN A 180 1.00 13.11 -24.43
CA ASN A 180 1.30 14.20 -25.38
C ASN A 180 1.10 15.59 -24.79
N ASP A 181 0.17 15.75 -23.85
CA ASP A 181 -0.25 17.07 -23.38
C ASP A 181 -0.06 17.24 -21.87
N LEU A 182 -0.69 16.42 -21.00
CA LEU A 182 -0.71 16.69 -19.57
C LEU A 182 0.61 16.40 -18.86
N ILE A 183 1.23 15.24 -19.10
CA ILE A 183 2.51 14.86 -18.45
C ILE A 183 3.59 15.89 -18.75
N PRO A 184 3.84 16.32 -20.02
CA PRO A 184 4.80 17.38 -20.31
C PRO A 184 4.52 18.69 -19.57
N ILE A 185 3.25 19.07 -19.42
CA ILE A 185 2.85 20.29 -18.70
C ILE A 185 3.12 20.15 -17.20
N VAL A 186 2.72 19.06 -16.57
CA VAL A 186 2.93 18.81 -15.14
C VAL A 186 4.43 18.74 -14.84
N GLU A 187 5.17 17.92 -15.57
CA GLU A 187 6.56 17.64 -15.27
C GLU A 187 7.53 18.74 -15.69
N SER A 188 7.09 19.68 -16.54
CA SER A 188 7.83 20.94 -16.78
C SER A 188 7.60 21.99 -15.69
N ARG A 189 6.46 21.93 -14.97
CA ARG A 189 6.09 22.91 -13.94
C ARG A 189 6.59 22.51 -12.55
N TYR A 190 6.64 21.22 -12.27
CA TYR A 190 6.92 20.70 -10.94
C TYR A 190 8.22 19.89 -10.91
N ARG A 191 8.86 19.83 -9.75
CA ARG A 191 10.14 19.14 -9.53
C ARG A 191 9.95 17.61 -9.47
N THR A 192 9.73 16.99 -10.62
CA THR A 192 9.67 15.54 -10.77
C THR A 192 11.05 14.97 -11.09
N TYR A 193 11.15 13.67 -11.27
CA TYR A 193 12.38 13.02 -11.70
C TYR A 193 12.66 13.17 -13.20
N ALA A 194 11.73 13.68 -13.99
CA ALA A 194 11.98 13.98 -15.41
C ALA A 194 12.98 15.15 -15.56
N GLU A 195 14.09 14.90 -16.23
CA GLU A 195 15.09 15.94 -16.54
C GLU A 195 14.68 16.78 -17.75
N SER A 196 13.90 16.19 -18.67
CA SER A 196 13.25 16.85 -19.79
C SER A 196 11.86 16.26 -20.03
N THR A 197 11.01 17.02 -20.71
CA THR A 197 9.62 16.61 -21.02
C THR A 197 9.44 16.17 -22.47
N ASP A 198 10.52 15.93 -23.19
CA ASP A 198 10.46 15.17 -24.43
C ASP A 198 10.30 13.66 -24.16
N ALA A 199 9.99 12.90 -25.19
CA ALA A 199 9.72 11.47 -25.05
C ALA A 199 10.86 10.71 -24.35
N ALA A 200 12.11 11.03 -24.66
CA ALA A 200 13.28 10.36 -24.09
C ALA A 200 13.47 10.68 -22.60
N GLY A 201 13.25 11.93 -22.17
CA GLY A 201 13.34 12.32 -20.77
C GLY A 201 12.19 11.74 -19.92
N LEU A 202 10.99 11.68 -20.51
CA LEU A 202 9.84 11.04 -19.85
C LEU A 202 10.00 9.52 -19.73
N GLU A 203 10.57 8.86 -20.75
CA GLU A 203 10.89 7.43 -20.71
C GLU A 203 11.98 7.15 -19.65
N ALA A 204 13.02 7.97 -19.59
CA ALA A 204 14.10 7.81 -18.61
C ALA A 204 13.63 7.93 -17.16
N SER A 205 12.55 8.69 -16.90
CA SER A 205 11.96 8.87 -15.56
C SER A 205 10.75 7.98 -15.27
N ARG A 206 10.44 6.98 -16.12
CA ARG A 206 9.24 6.14 -15.99
C ARG A 206 9.14 5.38 -14.67
N GLU A 207 10.27 5.04 -14.05
CA GLU A 207 10.32 4.33 -12.76
C GLU A 207 9.74 5.14 -11.59
N HIS A 208 9.64 6.46 -11.79
CA HIS A 208 9.07 7.41 -10.84
C HIS A 208 7.62 7.80 -11.18
N ARG A 209 6.96 7.03 -12.07
CA ARG A 209 5.61 7.37 -12.53
C ARG A 209 4.67 6.19 -12.45
N ALA A 210 3.51 6.44 -11.80
CA ALA A 210 2.40 5.50 -11.68
C ALA A 210 1.14 6.06 -12.33
N ILE A 211 0.30 5.16 -12.84
CA ILE A 211 -1.07 5.46 -13.23
C ILE A 211 -2.03 4.50 -12.55
N GLY A 212 -3.14 5.02 -12.07
CA GLY A 212 -4.20 4.23 -11.48
C GLY A 212 -5.56 4.87 -11.70
N GLY A 213 -6.60 4.16 -11.30
CA GLY A 213 -7.96 4.70 -11.38
C GLY A 213 -8.99 3.72 -10.85
N PHE A 214 -10.18 4.27 -10.58
CA PHE A 214 -11.33 3.55 -10.04
C PHE A 214 -12.41 3.38 -11.10
N SER A 215 -13.00 2.17 -11.21
CA SER A 215 -14.13 1.90 -12.13
C SER A 215 -13.74 2.24 -13.58
N MET A 216 -14.37 3.20 -14.24
CA MET A 216 -13.96 3.66 -15.59
C MET A 216 -12.53 4.21 -15.62
N GLY A 217 -12.02 4.72 -14.49
CA GLY A 217 -10.60 5.06 -14.35
C GLY A 217 -9.69 3.82 -14.35
N ALA A 218 -10.17 2.67 -13.87
CA ALA A 218 -9.44 1.41 -13.99
C ALA A 218 -9.45 0.88 -15.44
N VAL A 219 -10.56 1.02 -16.16
CA VAL A 219 -10.61 0.75 -17.62
C VAL A 219 -9.56 1.61 -18.33
N THR A 220 -9.47 2.90 -18.00
CA THR A 220 -8.41 3.81 -18.50
C THR A 220 -7.01 3.31 -18.14
N THR A 221 -6.83 2.77 -16.92
CA THR A 221 -5.53 2.22 -16.49
C THR A 221 -5.11 1.00 -17.31
N TRP A 222 -6.06 0.15 -17.70
CA TRP A 222 -5.80 -0.97 -18.60
C TRP A 222 -5.42 -0.49 -20.02
N TYR A 223 -6.07 0.54 -20.56
CA TYR A 223 -5.64 1.18 -21.81
C TYR A 223 -4.25 1.85 -21.68
N ALA A 224 -3.94 2.41 -20.51
CA ALA A 224 -2.60 2.94 -20.27
C ALA A 224 -1.53 1.83 -20.27
N LEU A 225 -1.80 0.65 -19.71
CA LEU A 225 -0.90 -0.50 -19.81
C LEU A 225 -0.67 -0.89 -21.27
N GLU A 226 -1.70 -0.82 -22.11
CA GLU A 226 -1.63 -1.15 -23.53
C GLU A 226 -0.77 -0.14 -24.31
N HIS A 227 -0.88 1.16 -24.03
CA HIS A 227 -0.37 2.20 -24.91
C HIS A 227 0.81 3.00 -24.34
N THR A 228 1.12 2.89 -23.04
CA THR A 228 2.04 3.82 -22.37
C THR A 228 3.08 3.15 -21.46
N LEU A 229 3.45 1.90 -21.75
CA LEU A 229 4.51 1.18 -21.03
C LEU A 229 5.85 1.93 -20.99
N ASP A 230 6.16 2.72 -22.02
CA ASP A 230 7.38 3.53 -22.08
C ASP A 230 7.37 4.70 -21.08
N PHE A 231 6.20 5.06 -20.53
CA PHE A 231 6.04 6.23 -19.68
C PHE A 231 5.66 5.91 -18.24
N PHE A 232 5.09 4.72 -17.99
CA PHE A 232 4.68 4.28 -16.65
C PHE A 232 5.29 2.94 -16.29
N LYS A 233 5.76 2.81 -15.05
CA LYS A 233 6.19 1.53 -14.49
C LYS A 233 5.05 0.85 -13.72
N TYR A 234 4.25 1.61 -12.97
CA TYR A 234 3.25 1.10 -12.06
C TYR A 234 1.84 1.38 -12.56
N PHE A 235 1.01 0.34 -12.54
CA PHE A 235 -0.38 0.37 -12.98
C PHE A 235 -1.28 -0.10 -11.84
N MET A 236 -2.26 0.73 -11.45
CA MET A 236 -3.17 0.46 -10.33
C MET A 236 -4.63 0.46 -10.79
N PRO A 237 -5.10 -0.55 -11.53
CA PRO A 237 -6.50 -0.68 -11.89
C PRO A 237 -7.32 -1.14 -10.67
N VAL A 238 -8.34 -0.35 -10.26
CA VAL A 238 -9.19 -0.64 -9.12
C VAL A 238 -10.63 -0.81 -9.58
N SER A 239 -11.17 -2.02 -9.35
CA SER A 239 -12.58 -2.35 -9.57
C SER A 239 -13.06 -2.18 -11.02
N ALA A 240 -12.32 -2.70 -11.98
CA ALA A 240 -12.74 -2.98 -13.35
C ALA A 240 -11.75 -3.91 -14.07
N ASP A 241 -12.24 -4.57 -15.13
CA ASP A 241 -11.47 -5.36 -16.07
C ASP A 241 -11.00 -4.54 -17.28
N SER A 242 -10.15 -5.15 -18.12
CA SER A 242 -9.69 -4.54 -19.38
C SER A 242 -10.78 -4.65 -20.47
N TRP A 243 -11.00 -3.53 -21.17
CA TRP A 243 -11.88 -3.44 -22.32
C TRP A 243 -11.13 -3.38 -23.66
N ALA A 244 -9.82 -3.65 -23.67
CA ALA A 244 -8.98 -3.62 -24.86
C ALA A 244 -9.50 -4.44 -26.07
N LEU A 245 -10.26 -5.52 -25.81
CA LEU A 245 -10.94 -6.31 -26.85
C LEU A 245 -12.45 -6.07 -26.90
N GLY A 246 -12.93 -4.96 -26.35
CA GLY A 246 -14.33 -4.55 -26.23
C GLY A 246 -14.82 -4.64 -24.79
N GLU A 247 -16.05 -4.13 -24.56
CA GLU A 247 -16.65 -4.00 -23.22
C GLU A 247 -16.60 -5.31 -22.42
N PHE A 248 -16.10 -5.24 -21.18
CA PHE A 248 -15.95 -6.37 -20.27
C PHE A 248 -15.16 -7.56 -20.86
N ALA A 249 -14.20 -7.29 -21.73
CA ALA A 249 -13.42 -8.36 -22.37
C ALA A 249 -12.60 -9.16 -21.36
N GLY A 250 -12.07 -8.53 -20.32
CA GLY A 250 -11.33 -9.21 -19.25
C GLY A 250 -12.18 -10.24 -18.51
N MET A 251 -13.47 -9.96 -18.26
CA MET A 251 -14.42 -10.89 -17.67
C MET A 251 -14.92 -11.93 -18.68
N ASN A 252 -15.35 -11.47 -19.86
CA ASN A 252 -16.06 -12.33 -20.82
C ASN A 252 -15.11 -13.23 -21.64
N ARG A 253 -13.86 -12.79 -21.84
CA ARG A 253 -12.81 -13.47 -22.61
C ARG A 253 -11.46 -13.40 -21.89
N PRO A 254 -11.37 -13.90 -20.63
CA PRO A 254 -10.23 -13.61 -19.75
C PRO A 254 -8.89 -14.06 -20.32
N MET A 255 -8.78 -15.27 -20.86
CA MET A 255 -7.53 -15.76 -21.45
C MET A 255 -7.17 -15.04 -22.75
N GLU A 256 -8.16 -14.70 -23.59
CA GLU A 256 -7.91 -13.95 -24.83
C GLU A 256 -7.39 -12.54 -24.50
N THR A 257 -7.98 -11.88 -23.51
CA THR A 257 -7.55 -10.58 -23.03
C THR A 257 -6.16 -10.64 -22.36
N ALA A 258 -5.92 -11.67 -21.53
CA ALA A 258 -4.61 -11.89 -20.90
C ALA A 258 -3.50 -12.11 -21.96
N GLU A 259 -3.74 -12.95 -22.97
CA GLU A 259 -2.79 -13.19 -24.06
C GLU A 259 -2.59 -11.95 -24.95
N TYR A 260 -3.64 -11.14 -25.16
CA TYR A 260 -3.54 -9.88 -25.88
C TYR A 260 -2.59 -8.91 -25.15
N LEU A 261 -2.83 -8.67 -23.86
CA LEU A 261 -1.97 -7.81 -23.03
C LEU A 261 -0.54 -8.39 -22.91
N ALA A 262 -0.41 -9.71 -22.75
CA ALA A 262 0.89 -10.38 -22.74
C ALA A 262 1.64 -10.19 -24.06
N GLY A 263 0.93 -10.20 -25.19
CA GLY A 263 1.52 -9.96 -26.51
C GLY A 263 2.15 -8.57 -26.64
N ILE A 264 1.51 -7.55 -26.06
CA ILE A 264 2.04 -6.17 -26.02
C ILE A 264 3.31 -6.13 -25.16
N ILE A 265 3.26 -6.70 -23.96
CA ILE A 265 4.38 -6.69 -23.03
C ILE A 265 5.58 -7.47 -23.58
N ARG A 266 5.37 -8.64 -24.19
CA ARG A 266 6.45 -9.42 -24.83
C ARG A 266 7.17 -8.67 -25.95
N GLN A 267 6.50 -7.73 -26.61
CA GLN A 267 7.08 -6.90 -27.67
C GLN A 267 7.77 -5.63 -27.13
N SER A 268 7.58 -5.31 -25.85
CA SER A 268 8.20 -4.18 -25.20
C SER A 268 9.56 -4.53 -24.60
N PRO A 269 10.43 -3.55 -24.32
CA PRO A 269 11.68 -3.78 -23.58
C PRO A 269 11.47 -4.07 -22.09
N TYR A 270 10.24 -4.05 -21.59
CA TYR A 270 9.87 -4.12 -20.16
C TYR A 270 9.36 -5.51 -19.74
N ALA A 271 9.44 -6.51 -20.60
CA ALA A 271 9.02 -7.88 -20.27
C ALA A 271 9.77 -8.42 -19.03
N GLY A 272 9.06 -9.10 -18.14
CA GLY A 272 9.59 -9.73 -16.94
C GLY A 272 9.48 -8.88 -15.68
N THR A 273 10.29 -7.85 -15.51
CA THR A 273 10.33 -7.04 -14.26
C THR A 273 10.22 -5.53 -14.50
N GLY A 274 10.08 -5.12 -15.75
CA GLY A 274 10.08 -3.70 -16.11
C GLY A 274 8.76 -2.97 -15.85
N PHE A 275 7.71 -3.61 -15.35
CA PHE A 275 6.42 -3.02 -14.99
C PHE A 275 5.84 -3.70 -13.75
N TYR A 276 4.81 -3.12 -13.16
CA TYR A 276 4.07 -3.72 -12.07
C TYR A 276 2.57 -3.38 -12.14
N ILE A 277 1.72 -4.39 -11.97
CA ILE A 277 0.27 -4.25 -11.90
C ILE A 277 -0.17 -4.58 -10.47
N TRP A 278 -0.68 -3.56 -9.79
CA TRP A 278 -1.27 -3.64 -8.46
C TRP A 278 -2.79 -3.49 -8.58
N ALA A 279 -3.50 -4.57 -8.89
CA ALA A 279 -4.95 -4.55 -9.03
C ALA A 279 -5.64 -4.69 -7.67
N ALA A 280 -6.83 -4.09 -7.52
CA ALA A 280 -7.60 -4.21 -6.29
C ALA A 280 -9.10 -4.17 -6.52
N SER A 281 -9.86 -4.78 -5.59
CA SER A 281 -11.32 -4.62 -5.51
C SER A 281 -11.85 -5.02 -4.13
N GLY A 282 -13.06 -4.57 -3.80
CA GLY A 282 -13.77 -4.97 -2.60
C GLY A 282 -14.50 -6.29 -2.77
N THR A 283 -14.54 -7.16 -1.75
CA THR A 283 -15.20 -8.48 -1.85
C THR A 283 -16.72 -8.41 -2.06
N ASN A 284 -17.36 -7.24 -1.80
CA ASN A 284 -18.77 -6.97 -2.11
C ASN A 284 -18.95 -5.95 -3.25
N ASP A 285 -17.87 -5.66 -3.97
CA ASP A 285 -17.89 -4.77 -5.13
C ASP A 285 -18.53 -5.48 -6.33
N SER A 286 -19.37 -4.78 -7.08
CA SER A 286 -20.00 -5.34 -8.30
C SER A 286 -18.96 -5.72 -9.36
N ALA A 287 -17.82 -5.04 -9.41
CA ALA A 287 -16.72 -5.29 -10.32
C ALA A 287 -15.69 -6.31 -9.80
N TYR A 288 -15.87 -6.84 -8.59
CA TYR A 288 -14.92 -7.78 -7.98
C TYR A 288 -14.65 -8.99 -8.87
N ARG A 289 -15.72 -9.64 -9.33
CA ARG A 289 -15.61 -10.85 -10.14
C ARG A 289 -14.95 -10.59 -11.49
N GLU A 290 -15.30 -9.50 -12.15
CA GLU A 290 -14.74 -9.14 -13.46
C GLU A 290 -13.25 -8.86 -13.36
N THR A 291 -12.83 -8.11 -12.33
CA THR A 291 -11.41 -7.83 -12.06
C THR A 291 -10.66 -9.13 -11.76
N LEU A 292 -11.16 -9.93 -10.82
CA LEU A 292 -10.47 -11.14 -10.35
C LEU A 292 -10.28 -12.18 -11.47
N ILE A 293 -11.31 -12.46 -12.28
CA ILE A 293 -11.24 -13.45 -13.36
C ILE A 293 -10.14 -13.09 -14.37
N GLN A 294 -10.02 -11.82 -14.72
CA GLN A 294 -8.93 -11.36 -15.59
C GLN A 294 -7.56 -11.55 -14.93
N ILE A 295 -7.40 -11.15 -13.68
CA ILE A 295 -6.12 -11.30 -12.96
C ILE A 295 -5.72 -12.78 -12.83
N GLU A 296 -6.67 -13.67 -12.53
CA GLU A 296 -6.44 -15.12 -12.49
C GLU A 296 -6.00 -15.68 -13.86
N ALA A 297 -6.55 -15.15 -14.96
CA ALA A 297 -6.15 -15.54 -16.31
C ALA A 297 -4.74 -15.03 -16.64
N MET A 298 -4.43 -13.78 -16.29
CA MET A 298 -3.09 -13.21 -16.47
C MET A 298 -2.03 -13.97 -15.68
N ALA A 299 -2.30 -14.36 -14.44
CA ALA A 299 -1.40 -15.11 -13.58
C ALA A 299 -1.05 -16.52 -14.11
N GLN A 300 -1.82 -17.06 -15.07
CA GLN A 300 -1.44 -18.31 -15.77
C GLN A 300 -0.31 -18.11 -16.78
N LEU A 301 -0.07 -16.87 -17.20
CA LEU A 301 1.00 -16.52 -18.15
C LEU A 301 2.25 -16.06 -17.37
N THR A 302 2.83 -16.97 -16.59
CA THR A 302 3.92 -16.70 -15.64
C THR A 302 5.20 -16.20 -16.30
N ASP A 303 5.37 -16.41 -17.60
CA ASP A 303 6.46 -15.86 -18.39
C ASP A 303 6.36 -14.35 -18.60
N VAL A 304 5.14 -13.77 -18.46
CA VAL A 304 4.87 -12.35 -18.63
C VAL A 304 4.41 -11.71 -17.33
N PHE A 305 3.52 -12.39 -16.60
CA PHE A 305 2.91 -11.90 -15.37
C PHE A 305 3.29 -12.76 -14.15
N PRO A 306 4.59 -12.86 -13.81
CA PRO A 306 4.98 -13.49 -12.55
C PRO A 306 4.45 -12.68 -11.36
N LEU A 307 4.35 -13.30 -10.18
CA LEU A 307 3.91 -12.63 -8.96
C LEU A 307 4.78 -11.42 -8.55
N SER A 308 6.00 -11.34 -9.10
CA SER A 308 6.87 -10.17 -8.93
C SER A 308 6.42 -8.93 -9.71
N CYS A 309 5.42 -9.04 -10.62
CA CYS A 309 4.90 -7.91 -11.38
C CYS A 309 3.37 -7.85 -11.46
N LEU A 310 2.66 -8.80 -10.84
CA LEU A 310 1.19 -8.84 -10.81
C LEU A 310 0.69 -9.29 -9.44
N THR A 311 -0.12 -8.45 -8.78
CA THR A 311 -0.82 -8.80 -7.53
C THR A 311 -2.26 -8.30 -7.55
N PHE A 312 -3.11 -8.99 -6.77
CA PHE A 312 -4.50 -8.59 -6.54
C PHE A 312 -4.76 -8.38 -5.06
N HIS A 313 -5.33 -7.23 -4.70
CA HIS A 313 -5.56 -6.84 -3.31
C HIS A 313 -7.05 -6.73 -3.01
N GLU A 314 -7.49 -7.42 -1.96
CA GLU A 314 -8.88 -7.44 -1.54
C GLU A 314 -9.13 -6.62 -0.28
N LYS A 315 -10.20 -5.82 -0.29
CA LYS A 315 -10.77 -5.24 0.93
C LYS A 315 -12.07 -5.95 1.28
N ASP A 316 -12.09 -6.59 2.46
CA ASP A 316 -13.26 -7.33 2.91
C ASP A 316 -14.48 -6.40 3.10
N GLY A 317 -15.62 -6.82 2.52
CA GLY A 317 -16.89 -6.15 2.63
C GLY A 317 -17.02 -4.83 1.89
N ALA A 318 -15.96 -4.32 1.25
CA ALA A 318 -16.02 -3.09 0.48
C ALA A 318 -16.88 -3.26 -0.78
N ARG A 319 -17.64 -2.21 -1.12
CA ARG A 319 -18.52 -2.14 -2.27
C ARG A 319 -17.93 -1.25 -3.35
N HIS A 320 -18.65 -1.14 -4.49
CA HIS A 320 -18.27 -0.25 -5.59
C HIS A 320 -18.49 1.23 -5.22
N GLU A 321 -17.64 1.74 -4.35
CA GLU A 321 -17.74 3.07 -3.75
C GLU A 321 -16.36 3.74 -3.77
N PHE A 322 -16.34 5.08 -3.61
CA PHE A 322 -15.06 5.83 -3.63
C PHE A 322 -14.26 5.68 -2.32
N ARG A 323 -14.95 5.56 -1.17
CA ARG A 323 -14.30 5.51 0.15
C ARG A 323 -13.21 4.42 0.30
N PRO A 324 -13.37 3.19 -0.23
CA PRO A 324 -12.32 2.18 -0.20
C PRO A 324 -11.00 2.58 -0.86
N MET A 325 -11.00 3.58 -1.75
CA MET A 325 -9.77 4.06 -2.43
C MET A 325 -8.69 4.51 -1.46
N ALA A 326 -9.08 5.05 -0.29
CA ALA A 326 -8.13 5.43 0.77
C ALA A 326 -7.27 4.23 1.20
N GLU A 327 -7.88 3.06 1.42
CA GLU A 327 -7.14 1.87 1.85
C GLU A 327 -6.30 1.28 0.72
N TYR A 328 -6.81 1.30 -0.52
CA TYR A 328 -6.02 0.83 -1.65
C TYR A 328 -4.78 1.71 -1.88
N LEU A 329 -4.92 3.03 -1.83
CA LEU A 329 -3.79 3.95 -1.97
C LEU A 329 -2.81 3.85 -0.80
N TYR A 330 -3.31 3.68 0.44
CA TYR A 330 -2.48 3.47 1.62
C TYR A 330 -1.55 2.26 1.49
N ASN A 331 -2.01 1.20 0.82
CA ASN A 331 -1.23 -0.01 0.59
C ASN A 331 -0.37 0.05 -0.68
N ALA A 332 -0.82 0.74 -1.73
CA ALA A 332 -0.13 0.77 -3.01
C ALA A 332 1.02 1.78 -3.06
N LEU A 333 0.83 2.98 -2.51
CA LEU A 333 1.81 4.07 -2.65
C LEU A 333 3.17 3.78 -2.00
N PRO A 334 3.26 3.19 -0.79
CA PRO A 334 4.54 2.78 -0.22
C PRO A 334 5.26 1.72 -1.06
N PHE A 335 4.50 0.88 -1.75
CA PHE A 335 5.04 -0.13 -2.64
C PHE A 335 5.57 0.48 -3.95
N PHE A 336 4.84 1.43 -4.57
CA PHE A 336 5.28 2.08 -5.82
C PHE A 336 6.46 3.00 -5.60
N PHE A 337 6.38 3.77 -4.53
CA PHE A 337 7.34 4.81 -4.21
C PHE A 337 7.79 4.63 -2.75
N PRO A 338 8.62 3.61 -2.50
CA PRO A 338 9.19 3.43 -1.18
C PRO A 338 9.91 4.73 -0.80
N ASN A 339 9.70 5.18 0.43
CA ASN A 339 10.36 6.38 0.90
C ASN A 339 11.87 6.12 0.83
N GLY A 340 12.62 6.96 0.12
CA GLY A 340 14.04 6.79 -0.20
C GLY A 340 15.02 6.65 0.98
N GLN A 341 14.49 6.34 2.17
CA GLN A 341 15.23 5.55 3.14
C GLN A 341 15.64 4.19 2.52
N ASP A 342 14.94 3.73 1.48
CA ASP A 342 15.21 2.51 0.75
C ASP A 342 16.18 2.66 -0.44
N GLU A 343 16.44 3.86 -0.97
CA GLU A 343 17.58 4.07 -1.90
C GLU A 343 18.93 3.93 -1.20
N ASN A 344 18.96 3.97 0.14
CA ASN A 344 20.04 3.47 0.98
C ASN A 344 20.00 1.97 1.24
N MET A 345 19.08 1.20 0.61
CA MET A 345 18.98 -0.26 0.78
C MET A 345 20.29 -1.02 0.54
N ASN A 346 21.24 -0.42 -0.18
CA ASN A 346 22.57 -1.00 -0.34
C ASN A 346 23.63 -0.39 0.61
N THR A 347 23.28 0.63 1.42
CA THR A 347 24.23 1.33 2.30
C THR A 347 24.36 0.66 3.67
N TYR A 348 23.31 -0.05 4.14
CA TYR A 348 23.28 -0.66 5.47
C TYR A 348 23.27 -2.19 5.46
N GLY A 349 23.54 -2.84 4.31
CA GLY A 349 23.59 -4.30 4.21
C GLY A 349 22.22 -4.96 4.33
N HIS A 350 21.15 -4.32 3.85
CA HIS A 350 19.81 -4.90 3.84
C HIS A 350 19.79 -6.30 3.23
N LEU A 351 18.99 -7.16 3.82
CA LEU A 351 18.83 -8.54 3.41
C LEU A 351 17.66 -8.69 2.43
N THR A 352 17.71 -9.75 1.66
CA THR A 352 16.66 -10.21 0.74
C THR A 352 16.22 -11.61 1.13
N VAL A 353 15.15 -12.11 0.57
CA VAL A 353 14.67 -13.47 0.84
C VAL A 353 15.66 -14.56 0.40
N SER A 354 16.62 -14.24 -0.45
CA SER A 354 17.69 -15.15 -0.87
C SER A 354 18.87 -15.20 0.11
N ASN A 355 18.99 -14.24 1.02
CA ASN A 355 19.96 -14.30 2.11
C ASN A 355 19.63 -15.44 3.08
N THR A 356 20.59 -15.83 3.88
CA THR A 356 20.49 -17.00 4.76
C THR A 356 20.24 -16.60 6.23
N VAL A 357 19.87 -17.56 7.04
CA VAL A 357 19.79 -17.40 8.51
C VAL A 357 21.10 -16.87 9.07
N LYS A 358 22.23 -17.38 8.57
CA LYS A 358 23.56 -16.93 8.98
C LYS A 358 23.77 -15.43 8.71
N ASP A 359 23.33 -14.93 7.54
CA ASP A 359 23.44 -13.51 7.20
C ASP A 359 22.71 -12.62 8.21
N VAL A 360 21.57 -13.08 8.76
CA VAL A 360 20.86 -12.38 9.83
C VAL A 360 21.65 -12.41 11.15
N VAL A 361 22.10 -13.59 11.56
CA VAL A 361 22.76 -13.77 12.87
C VAL A 361 24.10 -13.04 12.94
N GLU A 362 24.84 -13.01 11.84
CA GLU A 362 26.16 -12.37 11.73
C GLU A 362 26.10 -10.92 11.21
N HIS A 363 24.89 -10.37 10.98
CA HIS A 363 24.74 -9.00 10.49
C HIS A 363 25.33 -7.98 11.47
N GLU A 364 26.10 -7.00 10.96
CA GLU A 364 26.80 -6.01 11.78
C GLU A 364 25.88 -5.20 12.70
N ALA A 365 24.66 -4.85 12.23
CA ALA A 365 23.65 -4.15 13.04
C ALA A 365 23.20 -4.97 14.27
N PHE A 366 23.37 -6.28 14.25
CA PHE A 366 22.94 -7.20 15.30
C PHE A 366 24.11 -7.78 16.11
N ALA A 367 25.29 -7.14 16.04
CA ALA A 367 26.49 -7.59 16.73
C ALA A 367 26.23 -7.80 18.24
N GLY A 368 26.41 -9.02 18.70
CA GLY A 368 26.22 -9.43 20.10
C GLY A 368 24.81 -9.93 20.47
N PHE A 369 23.80 -9.77 19.60
CA PHE A 369 22.43 -10.27 19.86
C PHE A 369 21.73 -10.87 18.63
N GLY A 370 22.39 -11.02 17.49
CA GLY A 370 21.83 -11.54 16.25
C GLY A 370 21.20 -12.93 16.41
N GLN A 371 21.71 -13.74 17.31
CA GLN A 371 21.16 -15.06 17.65
C GLN A 371 19.73 -15.01 18.25
N PHE A 372 19.21 -13.84 18.63
CA PHE A 372 17.87 -13.65 19.19
C PHE A 372 16.86 -13.12 18.18
N ILE A 373 17.29 -12.80 16.96
CA ILE A 373 16.40 -12.29 15.89
C ILE A 373 15.45 -13.41 15.42
N LEU A 374 16.00 -14.59 15.21
CA LEU A 374 15.25 -15.79 14.86
C LEU A 374 15.17 -16.71 16.09
N PRO A 375 14.11 -17.54 16.24
CA PRO A 375 13.96 -18.41 17.42
C PRO A 375 15.13 -19.38 17.59
N ALA A 376 16.10 -19.06 18.46
CA ALA A 376 17.35 -19.80 18.65
C ALA A 376 17.15 -21.26 19.07
N GLU A 377 16.02 -21.59 19.73
CA GLU A 377 15.64 -22.94 20.14
C GLU A 377 15.18 -23.83 18.97
N ARG A 378 14.82 -23.22 17.85
CA ARG A 378 14.62 -23.91 16.58
C ARG A 378 15.97 -24.07 15.91
N ARG A 379 16.38 -25.30 15.62
CA ARG A 379 17.64 -25.56 14.93
C ARG A 379 17.49 -25.13 13.47
N TYR A 380 17.81 -23.89 13.19
CA TYR A 380 17.98 -23.42 11.84
C TYR A 380 19.25 -24.01 11.24
N ASP A 381 19.18 -24.33 9.99
CA ASP A 381 20.37 -24.51 9.16
C ASP A 381 20.90 -23.09 8.84
N ASP A 382 22.15 -22.83 9.16
CA ASP A 382 22.78 -21.52 8.89
C ASP A 382 22.66 -21.11 7.41
N ASP A 383 22.67 -22.11 6.51
CA ASP A 383 22.56 -21.92 5.06
C ASP A 383 21.09 -21.87 4.57
N MET A 384 20.10 -21.94 5.47
CA MET A 384 18.69 -21.85 5.09
C MET A 384 18.35 -20.46 4.52
N PRO A 385 17.80 -20.37 3.29
CA PRO A 385 17.33 -19.10 2.74
C PRO A 385 16.15 -18.55 3.55
N LEU A 386 16.09 -17.22 3.67
CA LEU A 386 15.03 -16.53 4.43
C LEU A 386 13.64 -16.74 3.83
N THR A 387 13.52 -17.04 2.55
CA THR A 387 12.25 -17.45 1.94
C THR A 387 11.62 -18.67 2.63
N ASN A 388 12.42 -19.48 3.35
CA ASN A 388 11.97 -20.70 4.02
C ASN A 388 11.78 -20.56 5.53
N VAL A 389 11.98 -19.36 6.11
CA VAL A 389 11.86 -19.19 7.60
C VAL A 389 10.47 -19.53 8.13
N ALA A 390 9.44 -19.35 7.34
CA ALA A 390 8.06 -19.70 7.69
C ALA A 390 7.90 -21.21 8.00
N SER A 391 8.68 -22.09 7.37
CA SER A 391 8.61 -23.53 7.56
C SER A 391 8.95 -23.98 8.99
N LEU A 392 9.63 -23.13 9.75
CA LEU A 392 10.03 -23.38 11.14
C LEU A 392 8.96 -23.00 12.16
N LEU A 393 7.89 -22.35 11.69
CA LEU A 393 6.80 -21.79 12.48
C LEU A 393 5.45 -22.34 11.98
N PRO A 394 5.20 -23.65 12.11
CA PRO A 394 4.13 -24.36 11.40
C PRO A 394 2.70 -23.93 11.78
N TYR A 395 2.54 -23.09 12.81
CA TYR A 395 1.24 -22.57 13.25
C TYR A 395 0.92 -21.18 12.71
N HIS A 396 1.84 -20.57 11.94
CA HIS A 396 1.73 -19.18 11.51
C HIS A 396 1.72 -19.09 9.99
N ASN A 397 0.56 -19.35 9.40
CA ASN A 397 0.33 -19.26 7.95
C ASN A 397 0.52 -17.84 7.37
N TYR A 398 0.75 -16.84 8.24
CA TYR A 398 0.92 -15.43 7.85
C TYR A 398 2.37 -14.96 7.90
N VAL A 399 3.30 -15.82 8.29
CA VAL A 399 4.73 -15.50 8.28
C VAL A 399 5.30 -15.91 6.94
N THR A 400 5.67 -14.93 6.13
CA THR A 400 6.40 -15.17 4.88
C THR A 400 7.86 -14.73 5.03
N GLY A 401 8.74 -15.23 4.14
CA GLY A 401 10.13 -14.79 4.09
C GLY A 401 10.23 -13.28 3.87
N GLU A 402 9.37 -12.72 3.04
CA GLU A 402 9.31 -11.29 2.72
C GLU A 402 8.99 -10.45 3.96
N ARG A 403 7.98 -10.83 4.73
CA ARG A 403 7.63 -10.13 5.98
C ARG A 403 8.72 -10.23 7.05
N ALA A 404 9.38 -11.38 7.12
CA ALA A 404 10.52 -11.54 8.02
C ALA A 404 11.68 -10.62 7.61
N VAL A 405 11.99 -10.56 6.32
CA VAL A 405 13.03 -9.68 5.75
C VAL A 405 12.68 -8.20 5.95
N GLU A 406 11.44 -7.79 5.69
CA GLU A 406 10.96 -6.43 5.94
C GLU A 406 11.17 -6.03 7.42
N THR A 407 10.78 -6.92 8.35
CA THR A 407 10.98 -6.70 9.79
C THR A 407 12.47 -6.57 10.13
N ILE A 408 13.32 -7.46 9.59
CA ILE A 408 14.77 -7.44 9.82
C ILE A 408 15.38 -6.16 9.27
N ASN A 409 15.04 -5.75 8.05
CA ASN A 409 15.56 -4.53 7.44
C ASN A 409 15.13 -3.28 8.22
N THR A 410 13.88 -3.20 8.69
CA THR A 410 13.43 -2.14 9.60
C THR A 410 14.29 -2.07 10.88
N MET A 411 14.71 -3.22 11.41
CA MET A 411 15.60 -3.26 12.59
C MET A 411 17.03 -2.85 12.24
N ILE A 412 17.52 -3.18 11.05
CA ILE A 412 18.82 -2.75 10.53
C ILE A 412 18.84 -1.22 10.43
N ASP A 413 17.83 -0.62 9.79
CA ASP A 413 17.69 0.84 9.67
C ASP A 413 17.67 1.51 11.04
N TYR A 414 16.86 0.99 11.96
CA TYR A 414 16.75 1.52 13.32
C TYR A 414 18.10 1.60 14.03
N VAL A 415 18.98 0.61 13.86
CA VAL A 415 20.33 0.62 14.43
C VAL A 415 21.24 1.62 13.71
N HIS A 416 21.18 1.69 12.38
CA HIS A 416 21.99 2.61 11.60
C HIS A 416 21.60 4.09 11.80
N GLU A 417 20.36 4.37 12.17
CA GLU A 417 19.89 5.69 12.63
C GLU A 417 20.48 6.09 13.99
N GLY A 418 21.32 5.24 14.60
CA GLY A 418 21.97 5.48 15.87
C GLY A 418 21.16 5.06 17.08
N ASN A 419 20.04 4.35 16.89
CA ASN A 419 19.22 3.86 17.98
C ASN A 419 19.81 2.58 18.57
N ARG A 420 19.77 2.46 19.89
CA ARG A 420 20.12 1.21 20.56
C ARG A 420 18.92 0.29 20.58
N LEU A 421 19.00 -0.82 19.84
CA LEU A 421 17.91 -1.77 19.68
C LEU A 421 17.81 -2.80 20.81
N PHE A 422 18.94 -3.22 21.41
CA PHE A 422 18.98 -4.33 22.37
C PHE A 422 19.59 -3.95 23.72
N TYR A 423 18.99 -4.46 24.79
CA TYR A 423 19.41 -4.24 26.17
C TYR A 423 19.48 -5.58 26.93
N ASP A 424 20.59 -5.80 27.62
CA ASP A 424 20.70 -6.84 28.62
C ASP A 424 19.89 -6.47 29.87
N ILE A 425 19.06 -7.39 30.34
CA ILE A 425 18.22 -7.19 31.54
C ILE A 425 18.83 -7.76 32.81
N TYR A 426 19.87 -8.58 32.70
CA TYR A 426 20.60 -9.16 33.80
C TYR A 426 22.05 -8.66 33.85
N SER A 427 22.58 -8.52 35.06
CA SER A 427 24.00 -8.17 35.27
C SER A 427 24.93 -9.35 34.94
N ASP A 428 26.21 -9.08 34.70
CA ASP A 428 27.22 -10.12 34.49
C ASP A 428 27.31 -11.09 35.69
N ALA A 429 27.11 -10.59 36.93
CA ALA A 429 27.05 -11.44 38.12
C ALA A 429 25.86 -12.39 38.10
N ASP A 430 24.71 -11.93 37.65
CA ASP A 430 23.52 -12.77 37.48
C ASP A 430 23.73 -13.84 36.41
N LYS A 431 24.34 -13.49 35.30
CA LYS A 431 24.66 -14.41 34.19
C LYS A 431 25.75 -15.43 34.58
N GLN A 432 26.69 -15.05 35.43
CA GLN A 432 27.67 -15.98 36.00
C GLN A 432 27.03 -16.96 36.98
N ALA A 433 26.03 -16.52 37.76
CA ALA A 433 25.30 -17.37 38.71
C ALA A 433 24.35 -18.34 38.00
N ASP A 434 23.73 -17.94 36.90
CA ASP A 434 22.90 -18.77 36.03
C ASP A 434 23.15 -18.42 34.57
N SER A 435 23.96 -19.24 33.87
CA SER A 435 24.37 -19.02 32.49
C SER A 435 23.21 -18.98 31.49
N ARG A 436 22.02 -19.53 31.83
CA ARG A 436 20.83 -19.48 30.98
C ARG A 436 20.30 -18.06 30.83
N LYS A 437 20.65 -17.14 31.75
CA LYS A 437 20.32 -15.73 31.67
C LYS A 437 21.04 -15.01 30.51
N ASN A 438 22.07 -15.63 29.90
CA ASN A 438 22.65 -15.14 28.66
C ASN A 438 21.69 -15.23 27.45
N ASN A 439 20.62 -16.04 27.57
CA ASN A 439 19.61 -16.20 26.54
C ASN A 439 18.40 -15.29 26.77
N THR A 440 18.61 -14.11 27.34
CA THR A 440 17.55 -13.13 27.63
C THR A 440 17.95 -11.75 27.10
N GLY A 441 16.96 -10.91 26.92
CA GLY A 441 17.19 -9.51 26.57
C GLY A 441 15.90 -8.78 26.27
N LEU A 442 16.03 -7.52 25.92
CA LEU A 442 14.91 -6.64 25.65
C LEU A 442 15.22 -5.83 24.41
N PHE A 443 14.45 -6.04 23.36
CA PHE A 443 14.46 -5.22 22.16
C PHE A 443 13.61 -3.98 22.38
N PHE A 444 14.10 -2.81 22.02
CA PHE A 444 13.42 -1.54 22.21
C PHE A 444 13.20 -0.82 20.88
N PHE A 445 11.95 -0.58 20.54
CA PHE A 445 11.50 0.24 19.43
C PHE A 445 10.93 1.53 20.01
N ARG A 446 11.65 2.62 19.83
CA ARG A 446 11.35 3.91 20.43
C ARG A 446 10.14 4.54 19.76
N GLY A 447 9.21 5.03 20.58
CA GLY A 447 8.12 5.91 20.17
C GLY A 447 8.44 7.37 20.54
N GLU A 448 7.41 8.12 20.90
CA GLU A 448 7.55 9.51 21.36
C GLU A 448 8.16 9.56 22.77
N PRO A 449 9.12 10.46 23.04
CA PRO A 449 9.71 10.62 24.35
C PRO A 449 8.65 10.93 25.44
N GLY A 450 8.76 10.24 26.57
CA GLY A 450 7.86 10.45 27.73
C GLY A 450 6.48 9.79 27.60
N ARG A 451 6.20 9.07 26.50
CA ARG A 451 4.96 8.27 26.38
C ARG A 451 5.05 6.98 27.17
N PRO A 452 3.89 6.38 27.53
CA PRO A 452 3.84 5.07 28.16
C PRO A 452 4.58 4.01 27.36
N PHE A 453 4.99 2.93 28.03
CA PHE A 453 5.62 1.81 27.36
C PHE A 453 4.69 0.59 27.25
N ALA A 454 4.95 -0.22 26.23
CA ALA A 454 4.32 -1.52 26.03
C ALA A 454 5.41 -2.60 25.98
N ILE A 455 5.16 -3.76 26.59
CA ILE A 455 6.02 -4.94 26.43
C ILE A 455 5.24 -6.01 25.69
N VAL A 456 5.76 -6.42 24.54
CA VAL A 456 5.28 -7.57 23.78
C VAL A 456 5.98 -8.81 24.27
N CYS A 457 5.20 -9.83 24.65
CA CYS A 457 5.66 -11.13 25.12
C CYS A 457 5.40 -12.16 24.02
N PRO A 458 6.35 -12.41 23.09
CA PRO A 458 6.10 -13.31 21.98
C PRO A 458 5.73 -14.73 22.45
N GLY A 459 4.85 -15.39 21.71
CA GLY A 459 4.45 -16.76 21.98
C GLY A 459 5.55 -17.79 21.68
N GLY A 460 5.19 -19.05 21.78
CA GLY A 460 6.08 -20.21 21.55
C GLY A 460 5.92 -21.33 22.56
N GLY A 461 4.90 -21.23 23.44
CA GLY A 461 4.58 -22.25 24.44
C GLY A 461 5.74 -22.52 25.40
N PHE A 462 6.57 -21.53 25.69
CA PHE A 462 7.80 -21.62 26.48
C PHE A 462 8.84 -22.61 25.94
N SER A 463 8.71 -23.03 24.67
CA SER A 463 9.66 -23.92 23.99
C SER A 463 10.56 -23.17 23.04
N TYR A 464 10.15 -22.01 22.59
CA TYR A 464 10.89 -21.04 21.78
C TYR A 464 10.29 -19.65 22.00
N VAL A 465 10.94 -18.60 21.46
CA VAL A 465 10.43 -17.25 21.50
C VAL A 465 10.16 -16.78 20.07
N GLY A 466 8.90 -16.52 19.73
CA GLY A 466 8.45 -16.16 18.38
C GLY A 466 8.70 -14.69 18.03
N ALA A 467 9.87 -14.15 18.33
CA ALA A 467 10.16 -12.71 18.24
C ALA A 467 9.93 -12.15 16.83
N ILE A 468 10.45 -12.83 15.80
CA ILE A 468 10.42 -12.34 14.42
C ILE A 468 8.99 -12.19 13.83
N HIS A 469 8.02 -12.93 14.30
CA HIS A 469 6.68 -12.97 13.74
C HIS A 469 5.56 -12.51 14.69
N GLU A 470 5.82 -12.50 16.00
CA GLU A 470 4.85 -12.03 17.00
C GLU A 470 5.36 -10.81 17.78
N GLY A 471 6.67 -10.78 18.08
CA GLY A 471 7.28 -9.75 18.91
C GLY A 471 7.59 -8.46 18.15
N PHE A 472 8.51 -8.55 17.18
CA PHE A 472 9.02 -7.38 16.50
C PHE A 472 7.99 -6.65 15.64
N PRO A 473 7.16 -7.32 14.80
CA PRO A 473 6.17 -6.61 14.00
C PRO A 473 5.17 -5.81 14.85
N LEU A 474 4.73 -6.39 15.98
CA LEU A 474 3.82 -5.70 16.89
C LEU A 474 4.51 -4.54 17.61
N ALA A 475 5.74 -4.74 18.10
CA ALA A 475 6.50 -3.68 18.76
C ALA A 475 6.81 -2.51 17.80
N ILE A 476 7.17 -2.79 16.54
CA ILE A 476 7.34 -1.78 15.48
C ILE A 476 6.02 -1.04 15.24
N ALA A 477 4.90 -1.74 15.11
CA ALA A 477 3.60 -1.11 14.91
C ALA A 477 3.23 -0.19 16.08
N LEU A 478 3.44 -0.62 17.32
CA LEU A 478 3.18 0.20 18.52
C LEU A 478 4.10 1.42 18.58
N SER A 479 5.37 1.30 18.18
CA SER A 479 6.30 2.44 18.15
C SER A 479 5.88 3.48 17.11
N ARG A 480 5.42 3.06 15.94
CA ARG A 480 4.85 3.95 14.91
C ARG A 480 3.57 4.69 15.37
N MET A 481 2.87 4.13 16.35
CA MET A 481 1.74 4.78 17.03
C MET A 481 2.17 5.72 18.17
N GLY A 482 3.46 5.94 18.38
CA GLY A 482 4.04 6.80 19.39
C GLY A 482 4.28 6.14 20.75
N TYR A 483 3.96 4.85 20.94
CA TYR A 483 4.25 4.13 22.19
C TYR A 483 5.72 3.67 22.22
N ASN A 484 6.34 3.70 23.38
CA ASN A 484 7.67 3.11 23.59
C ASN A 484 7.51 1.59 23.71
N ALA A 485 7.81 0.85 22.65
CA ALA A 485 7.49 -0.57 22.57
C ALA A 485 8.73 -1.44 22.78
N PHE A 486 8.57 -2.47 23.57
CA PHE A 486 9.60 -3.47 23.84
C PHE A 486 9.12 -4.84 23.41
N SER A 487 10.04 -5.69 22.93
CA SER A 487 9.82 -7.12 22.74
C SER A 487 10.81 -7.89 23.60
N ILE A 488 10.32 -8.78 24.45
CA ILE A 488 11.18 -9.53 25.38
C ILE A 488 11.68 -10.83 24.73
N GLN A 489 12.98 -11.09 24.87
CA GLN A 489 13.59 -12.41 24.73
C GLN A 489 13.68 -13.03 26.11
N TYR A 490 12.88 -14.06 26.40
CA TYR A 490 12.82 -14.74 27.71
C TYR A 490 13.41 -16.14 27.64
N ARG A 491 13.88 -16.68 28.79
CA ARG A 491 14.35 -18.06 28.88
C ARG A 491 13.23 -19.03 28.64
N THR A 492 13.49 -19.99 27.78
CA THR A 492 12.60 -21.15 27.55
C THR A 492 12.71 -22.20 28.68
N GLY A 493 11.79 -23.18 28.71
CA GLY A 493 11.78 -24.26 29.68
C GLY A 493 10.73 -24.15 30.79
N GLY A 494 9.78 -23.22 30.65
CA GLY A 494 8.59 -23.16 31.51
C GLY A 494 8.13 -21.76 31.86
N ALA A 495 6.87 -21.64 32.24
CA ALA A 495 6.21 -20.37 32.53
C ALA A 495 6.89 -19.61 33.68
N GLN A 496 7.39 -20.29 34.70
CA GLN A 496 7.98 -19.64 35.87
C GLN A 496 9.22 -18.80 35.45
N VAL A 497 10.18 -19.40 34.73
CA VAL A 497 11.40 -18.68 34.33
C VAL A 497 11.11 -17.58 33.35
N ALA A 498 10.15 -17.75 32.45
CA ALA A 498 9.71 -16.71 31.55
C ALA A 498 9.06 -15.51 32.27
N CYS A 499 8.22 -15.80 33.29
CA CYS A 499 7.64 -14.74 34.13
C CYS A 499 8.69 -14.03 35.01
N GLU A 500 9.73 -14.72 35.46
CA GLU A 500 10.87 -14.10 36.16
C GLU A 500 11.61 -13.12 35.24
N ASP A 501 11.83 -13.49 33.97
CA ASP A 501 12.47 -12.65 33.01
C ASP A 501 11.60 -11.43 32.63
N LEU A 502 10.28 -11.61 32.48
CA LEU A 502 9.36 -10.51 32.28
C LEU A 502 9.35 -9.54 33.46
N ALA A 503 9.30 -10.06 34.69
CA ALA A 503 9.40 -9.20 35.88
C ALA A 503 10.72 -8.42 35.94
N GLN A 504 11.82 -9.06 35.52
CA GLN A 504 13.13 -8.41 35.45
C GLN A 504 13.16 -7.35 34.34
N ALA A 505 12.54 -7.60 33.17
CA ALA A 505 12.41 -6.63 32.09
C ALA A 505 11.63 -5.39 32.54
N ILE A 506 10.48 -5.58 33.21
CA ILE A 506 9.70 -4.46 33.79
C ILE A 506 10.56 -3.68 34.77
N ASN A 507 11.25 -4.37 35.68
CA ASN A 507 12.13 -3.73 36.68
C ASN A 507 13.30 -2.98 36.02
N PHE A 508 13.86 -3.51 34.94
CA PHE A 508 14.89 -2.84 34.15
C PHE A 508 14.34 -1.53 33.55
N ILE A 509 13.19 -1.57 32.86
CA ILE A 509 12.57 -0.39 32.25
C ILE A 509 12.25 0.67 33.32
N MET A 510 11.65 0.27 34.45
CA MET A 510 11.32 1.18 35.55
C MET A 510 12.56 1.89 36.13
N ARG A 511 13.68 1.18 36.25
CA ARG A 511 14.94 1.76 36.75
C ARG A 511 15.65 2.66 35.77
N HIS A 512 15.48 2.45 34.49
CA HIS A 512 16.14 3.20 33.41
C HIS A 512 15.16 4.11 32.65
N ALA A 513 13.98 4.40 33.25
CA ALA A 513 12.90 5.13 32.57
C ALA A 513 13.34 6.51 32.07
N GLU A 514 14.16 7.22 32.83
CA GLU A 514 14.71 8.53 32.43
C GLU A 514 15.68 8.38 31.25
N GLU A 515 16.61 7.42 31.27
CA GLU A 515 17.52 7.11 30.17
C GLU A 515 16.80 6.67 28.91
N LEU A 516 15.80 5.81 29.08
CA LEU A 516 14.97 5.31 27.98
C LEU A 516 13.94 6.34 27.50
N GLN A 517 13.72 7.42 28.24
CA GLN A 517 12.71 8.46 27.98
C GLN A 517 11.28 7.90 27.90
N VAL A 518 10.93 6.97 28.79
CA VAL A 518 9.61 6.34 28.85
C VAL A 518 8.85 6.77 30.11
N SER A 519 7.52 6.90 30.00
CA SER A 519 6.66 7.03 31.19
C SER A 519 6.51 5.69 31.88
N THR A 520 6.55 5.69 33.19
CA THR A 520 6.29 4.51 34.03
C THR A 520 4.84 4.37 34.46
N GLU A 521 3.99 5.32 34.05
CA GLU A 521 2.56 5.31 34.29
C GLU A 521 1.84 4.62 33.11
N ASP A 522 0.83 3.83 33.40
CA ASP A 522 -0.09 3.23 32.41
C ASP A 522 0.60 2.32 31.36
N TYR A 523 1.64 1.57 31.72
CA TYR A 523 2.24 0.60 30.80
C TYR A 523 1.34 -0.60 30.54
N SER A 524 1.56 -1.28 29.40
CA SER A 524 0.78 -2.44 28.97
C SER A 524 1.65 -3.67 28.65
N LEU A 525 1.05 -4.85 28.81
CA LEU A 525 1.64 -6.14 28.39
C LEU A 525 0.76 -6.74 27.28
N TRP A 526 1.40 -7.25 26.25
CA TRP A 526 0.79 -7.80 25.05
C TRP A 526 1.22 -9.25 24.84
#